data_5cf4c342e035c712bd39eb791dc2c45c
#
_entry.id   5cf4c342e035c712bd39eb791dc2c45c
#
_cell.length_a   1.000
_cell.length_b   1.000
_cell.length_c   1.000
_cell.angle_alpha   90.00
_cell.angle_beta   90.00
_cell.angle_gamma   90.00
#
_symmetry.space_group_name_H-M   'P 1'
#
loop_
_entity.id
_entity.type
_entity.pdbx_description
1 polymer ?
#
loop_
_entity_poly.entity_id
_entity_poly.type
_entity_poly.pdbx_seq_one_letter_code
_entity_poly.pdbx_strand_id
1 'polypeptide(L)'
;MIILSAITLLGCRTMMTGILNPKGVITCEERQLFFESLALMLIVIIPVFIMSFTFIVRYHANNKISDYQPNFGHSVLLEAIWWGVPMAIIFVLGIITWTMSHKLDPYRPIDGSGKPMVIQVVALPWKWLFIYPKQNISTVNYLEIAKGQQVEFIFTNDNVPMSAFFIPQLGSQIYTMAGMRTHLHLIASKKGTYEGLDSQYNGDGFSSMRFDVKVVEPNELKRWFSKVKQSEKKLTPLVYQKLVQPSIKEPVHYYSSVVPNLFSRIIVNYMRTTGIPTQWEHKQSHY
;
A
#
# COMPACT_ATOMS: atom_id res chain seq x y z
N MET A 1 3.41 -34.66 -14.20
CA MET A 1 2.88 -33.44 -14.89
C MET A 1 1.52 -33.01 -14.37
N ILE A 2 0.56 -33.85 -14.14
CA ILE A 2 -0.83 -33.50 -13.66
C ILE A 2 -0.82 -32.90 -12.25
N ILE A 3 0.04 -33.38 -11.33
CA ILE A 3 0.13 -32.89 -9.93
C ILE A 3 0.72 -31.48 -9.89
N LEU A 4 1.69 -31.16 -10.75
CA LEU A 4 2.30 -29.81 -10.83
C LEU A 4 1.28 -28.79 -11.37
N SER A 5 0.41 -29.18 -12.30
CA SER A 5 -0.68 -28.37 -12.85
C SER A 5 -1.80 -28.10 -11.82
N ALA A 6 -2.06 -29.06 -10.92
CA ALA A 6 -3.06 -28.93 -9.86
C ALA A 6 -2.59 -27.95 -8.74
N ILE A 7 -1.30 -27.94 -8.45
CA ILE A 7 -0.71 -27.03 -7.44
C ILE A 7 -0.77 -25.57 -7.92
N THR A 8 -0.60 -25.31 -9.22
CA THR A 8 -0.74 -23.96 -9.80
C THR A 8 -2.16 -23.43 -9.78
N LEU A 9 -3.17 -24.31 -9.90
CA LEU A 9 -4.60 -23.93 -9.83
C LEU A 9 -5.09 -23.59 -8.40
N LEU A 10 -4.52 -24.21 -7.38
CA LEU A 10 -4.85 -23.87 -5.98
C LEU A 10 -4.25 -22.51 -5.54
N GLY A 11 -3.14 -22.10 -6.13
CA GLY A 11 -2.54 -20.77 -5.88
C GLY A 11 -3.36 -19.59 -6.45
N CYS A 12 -4.16 -19.82 -7.51
CA CYS A 12 -4.93 -18.77 -8.15
C CYS A 12 -6.07 -18.20 -7.30
N ARG A 13 -6.60 -18.94 -6.34
CA ARG A 13 -7.71 -18.44 -5.50
C ARG A 13 -7.26 -17.41 -4.47
N THR A 14 -6.04 -17.49 -4.00
CA THR A 14 -5.40 -16.50 -3.10
C THR A 14 -4.85 -15.31 -3.87
N MET A 15 -4.53 -15.45 -5.16
CA MET A 15 -4.04 -14.33 -6.02
C MET A 15 -5.13 -13.35 -6.45
N MET A 16 -6.42 -13.64 -6.24
CA MET A 16 -7.52 -12.70 -6.58
C MET A 16 -7.74 -11.62 -5.52
N THR A 17 -6.92 -11.55 -4.49
CA THR A 17 -6.90 -10.47 -3.50
C THR A 17 -5.78 -9.47 -3.82
N GLY A 18 -5.95 -8.21 -3.44
CA GLY A 18 -4.93 -7.17 -3.68
C GLY A 18 -5.02 -6.55 -5.09
N ILE A 19 -3.87 -6.27 -5.69
CA ILE A 19 -3.72 -5.51 -6.94
C ILE A 19 -4.46 -6.13 -8.14
N LEU A 20 -4.60 -7.46 -8.19
CA LEU A 20 -5.32 -8.14 -9.28
C LEU A 20 -6.84 -7.99 -9.23
N ASN A 21 -7.39 -7.64 -8.06
CA ASN A 21 -8.82 -7.36 -7.88
C ASN A 21 -9.05 -5.97 -7.26
N PRO A 22 -8.74 -4.91 -8.00
CA PRO A 22 -8.77 -3.54 -7.49
C PRO A 22 -10.18 -3.10 -7.11
N LYS A 23 -10.28 -2.41 -5.99
CA LYS A 23 -11.50 -1.82 -5.45
C LYS A 23 -11.37 -0.33 -5.18
N GLY A 24 -10.16 0.22 -5.33
CA GLY A 24 -9.84 1.64 -5.24
C GLY A 24 -9.42 2.22 -6.60
N VAL A 25 -9.44 3.55 -6.71
CA VAL A 25 -8.98 4.26 -7.91
C VAL A 25 -7.50 4.05 -8.10
N ILE A 26 -6.71 4.24 -7.05
CA ILE A 26 -5.24 4.09 -7.08
C ILE A 26 -4.84 2.66 -7.47
N THR A 27 -5.45 1.64 -6.86
CA THR A 27 -5.14 0.23 -7.19
C THR A 27 -5.49 -0.13 -8.63
N CYS A 28 -6.48 0.52 -9.26
CA CYS A 28 -6.76 0.33 -10.68
C CYS A 28 -5.60 0.81 -11.55
N GLU A 29 -5.05 1.98 -11.25
CA GLU A 29 -3.88 2.53 -11.95
C GLU A 29 -2.62 1.69 -11.71
N GLU A 30 -2.38 1.27 -10.47
CA GLU A 30 -1.26 0.37 -10.12
C GLU A 30 -1.34 -0.96 -10.88
N ARG A 31 -2.54 -1.54 -11.01
CA ARG A 31 -2.75 -2.75 -11.80
C ARG A 31 -2.43 -2.54 -13.27
N GLN A 32 -2.88 -1.43 -13.85
CA GLN A 32 -2.57 -1.09 -15.24
C GLN A 32 -1.07 -0.98 -15.44
N LEU A 33 -0.38 -0.22 -14.58
CA LEU A 33 1.06 -0.06 -14.59
C LEU A 33 1.80 -1.41 -14.49
N PHE A 34 1.31 -2.30 -13.63
CA PHE A 34 1.87 -3.65 -13.49
C PHE A 34 1.80 -4.43 -14.81
N PHE A 35 0.66 -4.44 -15.49
CA PHE A 35 0.52 -5.18 -16.75
C PHE A 35 1.28 -4.53 -17.90
N GLU A 36 1.35 -3.20 -17.98
CA GLU A 36 2.16 -2.49 -18.96
C GLU A 36 3.65 -2.81 -18.80
N SER A 37 4.16 -2.77 -17.57
CA SER A 37 5.55 -3.13 -17.27
C SER A 37 5.83 -4.62 -17.54
N LEU A 38 4.91 -5.50 -17.18
CA LEU A 38 5.02 -6.93 -17.46
C LEU A 38 5.06 -7.21 -18.96
N ALA A 39 4.21 -6.55 -19.76
CA ALA A 39 4.20 -6.72 -21.21
C ALA A 39 5.55 -6.30 -21.84
N LEU A 40 6.11 -5.17 -21.41
CA LEU A 40 7.44 -4.73 -21.86
C LEU A 40 8.55 -5.71 -21.49
N MET A 41 8.51 -6.27 -20.28
CA MET A 41 9.48 -7.29 -19.86
C MET A 41 9.36 -8.58 -20.69
N LEU A 42 8.15 -9.01 -21.02
CA LEU A 42 7.91 -10.23 -21.80
C LEU A 42 8.46 -10.14 -23.23
N ILE A 43 8.60 -8.93 -23.80
CA ILE A 43 9.23 -8.72 -25.12
C ILE A 43 10.68 -9.24 -25.13
N VAL A 44 11.39 -9.18 -24.01
CA VAL A 44 12.75 -9.70 -23.88
C VAL A 44 12.74 -11.15 -23.40
N ILE A 45 11.96 -11.45 -22.37
CA ILE A 45 11.96 -12.76 -21.71
C ILE A 45 11.55 -13.88 -22.68
N ILE A 46 10.47 -13.68 -23.44
CA ILE A 46 9.95 -14.72 -24.35
C ILE A 46 10.98 -15.08 -25.45
N PRO A 47 11.56 -14.12 -26.21
CA PRO A 47 12.59 -14.46 -27.20
C PRO A 47 13.81 -15.15 -26.60
N VAL A 48 14.27 -14.73 -25.42
CA VAL A 48 15.41 -15.36 -24.74
C VAL A 48 15.12 -16.83 -24.40
N PHE A 49 13.94 -17.13 -23.87
CA PHE A 49 13.55 -18.53 -23.61
C PHE A 49 13.45 -19.34 -24.90
N ILE A 50 12.81 -18.79 -25.95
CA ILE A 50 12.69 -19.45 -27.25
C ILE A 50 14.05 -19.75 -27.86
N MET A 51 14.96 -18.75 -27.84
CA MET A 51 16.32 -18.92 -28.36
C MET A 51 17.10 -19.95 -27.55
N SER A 52 17.05 -19.89 -26.22
CA SER A 52 17.76 -20.84 -25.35
C SER A 52 17.28 -22.26 -25.60
N PHE A 53 15.97 -22.48 -25.66
CA PHE A 53 15.42 -23.80 -25.96
C PHE A 53 15.81 -24.27 -27.38
N THR A 54 15.69 -23.41 -28.37
CA THR A 54 16.06 -23.70 -29.76
C THR A 54 17.53 -24.08 -29.86
N PHE A 55 18.43 -23.38 -29.18
CA PHE A 55 19.85 -23.68 -29.20
C PHE A 55 20.19 -25.02 -28.54
N ILE A 56 19.56 -25.34 -27.40
CA ILE A 56 19.73 -26.64 -26.74
C ILE A 56 19.30 -27.77 -27.65
N VAL A 57 18.15 -27.64 -28.34
CA VAL A 57 17.65 -28.68 -29.24
C VAL A 57 18.46 -28.76 -30.54
N ARG A 58 18.83 -27.60 -31.14
CA ARG A 58 19.47 -27.57 -32.45
C ARG A 58 20.98 -27.92 -32.40
N TYR A 59 21.67 -27.52 -31.35
CA TYR A 59 23.14 -27.64 -31.25
C TYR A 59 23.60 -28.69 -30.23
N HIS A 60 22.78 -29.68 -29.91
CA HIS A 60 23.19 -30.77 -29.03
C HIS A 60 24.21 -31.71 -29.75
N ALA A 61 25.09 -32.37 -29.01
CA ALA A 61 26.24 -33.13 -29.50
C ALA A 61 25.91 -34.20 -30.55
N ASN A 62 24.71 -34.79 -30.52
CA ASN A 62 24.29 -35.84 -31.47
C ASN A 62 23.64 -35.30 -32.75
N ASN A 63 23.45 -33.99 -32.88
CA ASN A 63 22.84 -33.39 -34.06
C ASN A 63 23.90 -33.14 -35.15
N LYS A 64 23.86 -33.97 -36.20
CA LYS A 64 24.78 -33.86 -37.36
C LYS A 64 24.30 -32.89 -38.45
N ILE A 65 23.16 -32.26 -38.28
CA ILE A 65 22.52 -31.41 -39.31
C ILE A 65 22.92 -29.92 -39.12
N SER A 66 23.44 -29.55 -37.95
CA SER A 66 23.85 -28.17 -37.68
C SER A 66 25.19 -27.82 -38.35
N ASP A 67 25.21 -26.72 -39.11
CA ASP A 67 26.45 -26.18 -39.69
C ASP A 67 27.40 -25.75 -38.58
N TYR A 68 28.59 -26.28 -38.61
CA TYR A 68 29.67 -25.92 -37.71
C TYR A 68 30.37 -24.64 -38.23
N GLN A 69 30.17 -23.50 -37.57
CA GLN A 69 30.78 -22.22 -37.91
C GLN A 69 31.72 -21.73 -36.80
N PRO A 70 32.95 -22.26 -36.68
CA PRO A 70 33.86 -21.93 -35.59
C PRO A 70 34.31 -20.47 -35.57
N ASN A 71 34.25 -19.79 -36.71
CA ASN A 71 34.73 -18.41 -36.89
C ASN A 71 33.59 -17.38 -36.76
N PHE A 72 32.38 -17.78 -36.38
CA PHE A 72 31.29 -16.84 -36.13
C PHE A 72 31.50 -16.12 -34.79
N GLY A 73 32.25 -15.01 -34.83
CA GLY A 73 32.56 -14.23 -33.62
C GLY A 73 31.92 -12.86 -33.55
N HIS A 74 31.34 -12.37 -34.64
CA HIS A 74 30.83 -10.99 -34.67
C HIS A 74 29.71 -10.80 -35.72
N SER A 75 28.67 -10.07 -35.36
CA SER A 75 27.59 -9.64 -36.25
C SER A 75 27.05 -8.29 -35.83
N VAL A 76 27.31 -7.25 -36.62
CA VAL A 76 26.88 -5.86 -36.37
C VAL A 76 25.37 -5.76 -36.24
N LEU A 77 24.61 -6.53 -37.03
CA LEU A 77 23.14 -6.54 -36.98
C LEU A 77 22.63 -7.11 -35.66
N LEU A 78 23.19 -8.23 -35.21
CA LEU A 78 22.81 -8.87 -33.94
C LEU A 78 23.16 -7.96 -32.75
N GLU A 79 24.32 -7.31 -32.81
CA GLU A 79 24.72 -6.34 -31.79
C GLU A 79 23.79 -5.14 -31.74
N ALA A 80 23.43 -4.58 -32.88
CA ALA A 80 22.49 -3.46 -32.95
C ALA A 80 21.11 -3.80 -32.37
N ILE A 81 20.59 -5.00 -32.62
CA ILE A 81 19.34 -5.50 -32.03
C ILE A 81 19.50 -5.73 -30.54
N TRP A 82 20.55 -6.39 -30.13
CA TRP A 82 20.84 -6.75 -28.74
C TRP A 82 20.97 -5.54 -27.82
N TRP A 83 21.59 -4.44 -28.30
CA TRP A 83 21.69 -3.20 -27.55
C TRP A 83 20.46 -2.30 -27.75
N GLY A 84 19.97 -2.18 -28.98
CA GLY A 84 18.91 -1.24 -29.33
C GLY A 84 17.58 -1.56 -28.68
N VAL A 85 17.16 -2.84 -28.68
CA VAL A 85 15.87 -3.22 -28.10
C VAL A 85 15.82 -2.98 -26.57
N PRO A 86 16.80 -3.43 -25.75
CA PRO A 86 16.80 -3.10 -24.34
C PRO A 86 16.87 -1.59 -24.05
N MET A 87 17.68 -0.84 -24.79
CA MET A 87 17.75 0.62 -24.63
C MET A 87 16.40 1.29 -24.89
N ALA A 88 15.68 0.89 -25.94
CA ALA A 88 14.36 1.40 -26.25
C ALA A 88 13.35 1.07 -25.13
N ILE A 89 13.39 -0.15 -24.59
CA ILE A 89 12.54 -0.56 -23.47
C ILE A 89 12.85 0.25 -22.21
N ILE A 90 14.13 0.45 -21.87
CA ILE A 90 14.53 1.27 -20.71
C ILE A 90 14.04 2.71 -20.87
N PHE A 91 14.13 3.28 -22.08
CA PHE A 91 13.63 4.62 -22.34
C PHE A 91 12.10 4.73 -22.12
N VAL A 92 11.32 3.77 -22.64
CA VAL A 92 9.88 3.71 -22.44
C VAL A 92 9.53 3.53 -20.96
N LEU A 93 10.22 2.60 -20.25
CA LEU A 93 10.02 2.41 -18.82
C LEU A 93 10.37 3.66 -18.00
N GLY A 94 11.40 4.40 -18.43
CA GLY A 94 11.76 5.68 -17.81
C GLY A 94 10.63 6.72 -17.90
N ILE A 95 10.00 6.84 -19.07
CA ILE A 95 8.84 7.74 -19.25
C ILE A 95 7.66 7.29 -18.38
N ILE A 96 7.34 6.00 -18.40
CA ILE A 96 6.25 5.44 -17.58
C ILE A 96 6.53 5.70 -16.09
N THR A 97 7.73 5.42 -15.62
CA THR A 97 8.12 5.63 -14.22
C THR A 97 8.01 7.10 -13.83
N TRP A 98 8.52 8.01 -14.65
CA TRP A 98 8.41 9.45 -14.42
C TRP A 98 6.95 9.91 -14.29
N THR A 99 6.13 9.56 -15.27
CA THR A 99 4.72 10.00 -15.31
C THR A 99 3.90 9.41 -14.17
N MET A 100 4.08 8.11 -13.89
CA MET A 100 3.30 7.42 -12.86
C MET A 100 3.75 7.76 -11.44
N SER A 101 5.05 8.01 -11.20
CA SER A 101 5.53 8.48 -9.89
C SER A 101 4.89 9.81 -9.48
N HIS A 102 4.69 10.72 -10.43
CA HIS A 102 4.03 11.99 -10.14
C HIS A 102 2.49 11.88 -10.06
N LYS A 103 1.91 10.96 -10.84
CA LYS A 103 0.45 10.74 -10.84
C LYS A 103 -0.02 10.02 -9.58
N LEU A 104 0.74 9.03 -9.12
CA LEU A 104 0.41 8.16 -7.98
C LEU A 104 1.08 8.59 -6.67
N ASP A 105 1.58 9.83 -6.59
CA ASP A 105 2.15 10.37 -5.36
C ASP A 105 1.10 10.32 -4.24
N PRO A 106 1.39 9.62 -3.11
CA PRO A 106 0.47 9.51 -1.98
C PRO A 106 0.05 10.85 -1.37
N TYR A 107 0.90 11.88 -1.49
CA TYR A 107 0.64 13.22 -0.99
C TYR A 107 -0.27 14.04 -1.91
N ARG A 108 -0.44 13.62 -3.16
CA ARG A 108 -1.27 14.33 -4.12
C ARG A 108 -2.76 14.02 -3.88
N PRO A 109 -3.62 15.03 -3.67
CA PRO A 109 -5.06 14.84 -3.65
C PRO A 109 -5.56 14.23 -4.96
N ILE A 110 -6.54 13.33 -4.88
CA ILE A 110 -7.14 12.71 -6.06
C ILE A 110 -8.18 13.67 -6.64
N ASP A 111 -8.03 14.02 -7.90
CA ASP A 111 -8.91 14.99 -8.58
C ASP A 111 -10.38 14.55 -8.62
N GLY A 112 -11.32 15.49 -8.48
CA GLY A 112 -12.76 15.31 -8.81
C GLY A 112 -13.67 14.83 -7.68
N SER A 113 -13.20 14.66 -6.44
CA SER A 113 -13.99 14.03 -5.36
C SER A 113 -14.50 14.97 -4.25
N GLY A 114 -14.39 16.29 -4.40
CA GLY A 114 -14.80 17.26 -3.38
C GLY A 114 -13.83 17.33 -2.19
N LYS A 115 -14.29 17.89 -1.05
CA LYS A 115 -13.43 17.96 0.15
C LYS A 115 -13.21 16.57 0.75
N PRO A 116 -11.94 16.17 0.97
CA PRO A 116 -11.61 14.87 1.53
C PRO A 116 -12.14 14.71 2.96
N MET A 117 -12.47 13.49 3.33
CA MET A 117 -12.69 13.11 4.71
C MET A 117 -11.35 12.85 5.37
N VAL A 118 -10.98 13.66 6.35
CA VAL A 118 -9.72 13.51 7.08
C VAL A 118 -9.88 12.44 8.16
N ILE A 119 -8.93 11.48 8.18
CA ILE A 119 -8.80 10.47 9.24
C ILE A 119 -7.35 10.48 9.72
N GLN A 120 -7.16 10.71 11.02
CA GLN A 120 -5.85 10.62 11.65
C GLN A 120 -5.60 9.18 12.09
N VAL A 121 -4.45 8.65 11.75
CA VAL A 121 -4.07 7.26 12.01
C VAL A 121 -2.82 7.23 12.87
N VAL A 122 -2.89 6.53 14.00
CA VAL A 122 -1.74 6.32 14.88
C VAL A 122 -1.39 4.83 14.90
N ALA A 123 -0.19 4.49 14.45
CA ALA A 123 0.35 3.16 14.64
C ALA A 123 0.79 3.01 16.10
N LEU A 124 0.24 2.00 16.78
CA LEU A 124 0.56 1.61 18.15
C LEU A 124 1.21 0.22 18.15
N PRO A 125 1.82 -0.25 19.24
CA PRO A 125 2.38 -1.60 19.30
C PRO A 125 1.34 -2.67 18.94
N TRP A 126 1.46 -3.14 17.68
CA TRP A 126 0.68 -4.18 17.00
C TRP A 126 -0.82 -3.93 16.85
N LYS A 127 -1.23 -2.64 16.78
CA LYS A 127 -2.61 -2.21 16.53
C LYS A 127 -2.68 -0.85 15.86
N TRP A 128 -3.81 -0.54 15.25
CA TRP A 128 -4.07 0.70 14.56
C TRP A 128 -5.18 1.49 15.26
N LEU A 129 -4.91 2.75 15.60
CA LEU A 129 -5.89 3.69 16.12
C LEU A 129 -6.30 4.66 15.01
N PHE A 130 -7.60 4.69 14.70
CA PHE A 130 -8.21 5.60 13.73
C PHE A 130 -8.99 6.68 14.47
N ILE A 131 -8.71 7.94 14.20
CA ILE A 131 -9.37 9.10 14.78
C ILE A 131 -10.09 9.84 13.67
N TYR A 132 -11.38 10.12 13.86
CA TYR A 132 -12.19 10.94 12.97
C TYR A 132 -12.38 12.32 13.61
N PRO A 133 -11.51 13.32 13.28
CA PRO A 133 -11.47 14.60 14.02
C PRO A 133 -12.78 15.36 13.94
N LYS A 134 -13.42 15.40 12.75
CA LYS A 134 -14.68 16.10 12.53
C LYS A 134 -15.84 15.52 13.35
N GLN A 135 -15.86 14.20 13.53
CA GLN A 135 -16.88 13.50 14.31
C GLN A 135 -16.51 13.37 15.79
N ASN A 136 -15.27 13.64 16.16
CA ASN A 136 -14.72 13.44 17.50
C ASN A 136 -14.96 12.02 18.04
N ILE A 137 -14.68 11.00 17.22
CA ILE A 137 -14.74 9.58 17.58
C ILE A 137 -13.44 8.88 17.20
N SER A 138 -13.19 7.71 17.78
CA SER A 138 -12.08 6.87 17.36
C SER A 138 -12.40 5.38 17.43
N THR A 139 -11.65 4.61 16.65
CA THR A 139 -11.75 3.15 16.58
C THR A 139 -10.37 2.51 16.63
N VAL A 140 -10.30 1.29 17.14
CA VAL A 140 -9.07 0.46 17.12
C VAL A 140 -9.32 -0.73 16.22
N ASN A 141 -8.37 -0.98 15.29
CA ASN A 141 -8.40 -2.09 14.35
C ASN A 141 -9.66 -2.19 13.47
N TYR A 142 -10.37 -1.07 13.29
CA TYR A 142 -11.55 -0.99 12.46
C TYR A 142 -11.69 0.39 11.81
N LEU A 143 -11.87 0.39 10.50
CA LEU A 143 -12.02 1.60 9.68
C LEU A 143 -13.32 1.52 8.88
N GLU A 144 -14.16 2.57 8.93
CA GLU A 144 -15.34 2.67 8.07
C GLU A 144 -15.29 3.94 7.23
N ILE A 145 -15.42 3.80 5.90
CA ILE A 145 -15.35 4.90 4.94
C ILE A 145 -16.49 4.84 3.92
N ALA A 146 -16.80 5.96 3.28
CA ALA A 146 -17.82 6.00 2.27
C ALA A 146 -17.27 5.65 0.88
N LYS A 147 -18.06 4.91 0.11
CA LYS A 147 -17.80 4.66 -1.31
C LYS A 147 -17.77 5.98 -2.09
N GLY A 148 -16.80 6.12 -2.99
CA GLY A 148 -16.66 7.27 -3.88
C GLY A 148 -16.19 8.56 -3.21
N GLN A 149 -16.03 8.58 -1.89
CA GLN A 149 -15.52 9.73 -1.17
C GLN A 149 -14.00 9.63 -1.03
N GLN A 150 -13.31 10.72 -1.34
CA GLN A 150 -11.88 10.83 -1.05
C GLN A 150 -11.65 10.84 0.46
N VAL A 151 -10.70 10.02 0.91
CA VAL A 151 -10.22 9.99 2.28
C VAL A 151 -8.75 10.41 2.29
N GLU A 152 -8.45 11.40 3.10
CA GLU A 152 -7.09 11.80 3.43
C GLU A 152 -6.73 11.17 4.77
N PHE A 153 -5.79 10.25 4.75
CA PHE A 153 -5.19 9.67 5.94
C PHE A 153 -3.94 10.47 6.34
N ILE A 154 -3.87 10.87 7.61
CA ILE A 154 -2.70 11.54 8.19
C ILE A 154 -2.14 10.61 9.25
N PHE A 155 -0.88 10.20 9.09
CA PHE A 155 -0.27 9.16 9.91
C PHE A 155 0.79 9.70 10.86
N THR A 156 0.92 9.02 11.99
CA THR A 156 2.06 9.07 12.91
C THR A 156 2.14 7.76 13.67
N ASN A 157 3.20 7.56 14.45
CA ASN A 157 3.27 6.43 15.38
C ASN A 157 3.47 6.91 16.81
N ASP A 158 3.15 6.02 17.75
CA ASP A 158 3.46 6.16 19.16
C ASP A 158 4.01 4.84 19.71
N ASN A 159 5.21 4.89 20.28
CA ASN A 159 5.91 3.75 20.86
C ASN A 159 6.17 2.57 19.91
N VAL A 160 6.33 2.85 18.61
CA VAL A 160 6.69 1.86 17.57
C VAL A 160 7.81 2.44 16.71
N PRO A 161 8.82 1.65 16.30
CA PRO A 161 9.93 2.20 15.49
C PRO A 161 9.46 2.68 14.12
N MET A 162 8.77 1.84 13.38
CA MET A 162 8.21 2.13 12.05
C MET A 162 7.12 1.11 11.73
N SER A 163 6.07 1.54 11.06
CA SER A 163 5.03 0.68 10.53
C SER A 163 4.65 1.12 9.11
N ALA A 164 4.11 0.22 8.31
CA ALA A 164 3.65 0.54 6.96
C ALA A 164 2.17 0.21 6.81
N PHE A 165 1.37 1.24 6.72
CA PHE A 165 -0.07 1.11 6.50
C PHE A 165 -0.35 0.66 5.08
N PHE A 166 -1.12 -0.40 4.91
CA PHE A 166 -1.43 -0.96 3.60
C PHE A 166 -2.84 -1.54 3.54
N ILE A 167 -3.60 -1.14 2.54
CA ILE A 167 -4.89 -1.74 2.19
C ILE A 167 -4.78 -2.24 0.74
N PRO A 168 -4.40 -3.51 0.52
CA PRO A 168 -3.99 -4.03 -0.80
C PRO A 168 -4.99 -3.84 -1.93
N GLN A 169 -6.28 -3.74 -1.63
CA GLN A 169 -7.34 -3.60 -2.63
C GLN A 169 -7.72 -2.14 -2.93
N LEU A 170 -7.24 -1.17 -2.13
CA LEU A 170 -7.57 0.25 -2.29
C LEU A 170 -6.42 1.09 -2.83
N GLY A 171 -5.18 0.76 -2.51
CA GLY A 171 -4.04 1.52 -3.01
C GLY A 171 -2.73 1.23 -2.31
N SER A 172 -1.78 2.12 -2.56
CA SER A 172 -0.39 2.06 -2.13
C SER A 172 -0.23 1.96 -0.62
N GLN A 173 0.93 1.47 -0.20
CA GLN A 173 1.37 1.53 1.18
C GLN A 173 2.05 2.87 1.50
N ILE A 174 2.00 3.28 2.78
CA ILE A 174 2.71 4.44 3.30
C ILE A 174 3.36 4.13 4.64
N TYR A 175 4.61 4.57 4.80
CA TYR A 175 5.32 4.43 6.06
C TYR A 175 4.85 5.45 7.09
N THR A 176 4.76 5.00 8.34
CA THR A 176 4.49 5.83 9.51
C THR A 176 5.70 5.80 10.43
N MET A 177 6.14 6.98 10.86
CA MET A 177 7.29 7.14 11.75
C MET A 177 6.95 8.06 12.90
N ALA A 178 7.55 7.81 14.05
CA ALA A 178 7.35 8.64 15.23
C ALA A 178 7.87 10.08 15.01
N GLY A 179 7.10 11.06 15.45
CA GLY A 179 7.41 12.48 15.26
C GLY A 179 7.17 13.03 13.87
N MET A 180 6.77 12.20 12.90
CA MET A 180 6.49 12.63 11.52
C MET A 180 5.00 12.63 11.23
N ARG A 181 4.62 13.37 10.16
CA ARG A 181 3.30 13.30 9.54
C ARG A 181 3.46 12.85 8.10
N THR A 182 2.83 11.75 7.73
CA THR A 182 2.75 11.30 6.34
C THR A 182 1.30 11.30 5.89
N HIS A 183 1.07 11.50 4.59
CA HIS A 183 -0.27 11.65 4.01
C HIS A 183 -0.50 10.59 2.95
N LEU A 184 -1.72 10.06 2.89
CA LEU A 184 -2.15 9.12 1.86
C LEU A 184 -3.59 9.45 1.47
N HIS A 185 -3.83 9.60 0.17
CA HIS A 185 -5.15 9.82 -0.38
C HIS A 185 -5.68 8.56 -1.04
N LEU A 186 -6.86 8.08 -0.63
CA LEU A 186 -7.51 6.91 -1.21
C LEU A 186 -8.97 7.19 -1.53
N ILE A 187 -9.49 6.53 -2.57
CA ILE A 187 -10.91 6.47 -2.90
C ILE A 187 -11.30 5.01 -3.10
N ALA A 188 -12.26 4.54 -2.32
CA ALA A 188 -12.86 3.22 -2.51
C ALA A 188 -13.99 3.29 -3.54
N SER A 189 -13.85 2.56 -4.65
CA SER A 189 -14.81 2.54 -5.75
C SER A 189 -15.95 1.53 -5.55
N LYS A 190 -15.76 0.53 -4.70
CA LYS A 190 -16.74 -0.54 -4.49
C LYS A 190 -17.02 -0.75 -3.01
N LYS A 191 -18.29 -0.99 -2.68
CA LYS A 191 -18.75 -1.38 -1.33
C LYS A 191 -18.24 -2.79 -1.00
N GLY A 192 -17.87 -3.01 0.25
CA GLY A 192 -17.38 -4.31 0.73
C GLY A 192 -16.58 -4.17 2.03
N THR A 193 -16.10 -5.30 2.51
CA THR A 193 -15.15 -5.37 3.61
C THR A 193 -13.79 -5.79 3.05
N TYR A 194 -12.77 -5.03 3.37
CA TYR A 194 -11.39 -5.22 2.93
C TYR A 194 -10.51 -5.38 4.15
N GLU A 195 -9.39 -6.07 3.98
CA GLU A 195 -8.39 -6.19 5.03
C GLU A 195 -7.31 -5.13 4.83
N GLY A 196 -6.97 -4.43 5.91
CA GLY A 196 -5.76 -3.63 6.01
C GLY A 196 -4.77 -4.30 6.95
N LEU A 197 -3.48 -4.06 6.73
CA LEU A 197 -2.41 -4.69 7.49
C LEU A 197 -1.19 -3.76 7.63
N ASP A 198 -0.32 -4.09 8.57
CA ASP A 198 1.04 -3.59 8.56
C ASP A 198 1.88 -4.44 7.59
N SER A 199 2.60 -3.79 6.68
CA SER A 199 3.48 -4.47 5.71
C SER A 199 4.97 -4.35 6.07
N GLN A 200 5.30 -3.66 7.18
CA GLN A 200 6.66 -3.54 7.71
C GLN A 200 6.79 -4.33 9.01
N TYR A 201 7.73 -5.27 9.06
CA TYR A 201 7.99 -6.06 10.27
C TYR A 201 8.37 -5.14 11.44
N ASN A 202 7.62 -5.26 12.54
CA ASN A 202 7.76 -4.43 13.74
C ASN A 202 7.74 -5.23 15.06
N GLY A 203 8.11 -6.50 15.03
CA GLY A 203 8.25 -7.36 16.21
C GLY A 203 7.22 -8.48 16.31
N ASP A 204 7.07 -9.04 17.51
CA ASP A 204 6.38 -10.33 17.76
C ASP A 204 4.89 -10.34 17.35
N GLY A 205 4.19 -9.22 17.48
CA GLY A 205 2.78 -9.11 17.12
C GLY A 205 2.50 -8.70 15.67
N PHE A 206 3.54 -8.54 14.85
CA PHE A 206 3.43 -8.10 13.44
C PHE A 206 2.38 -8.86 12.64
N SER A 207 2.43 -10.20 12.67
CA SER A 207 1.51 -11.05 11.89
C SER A 207 0.02 -10.84 12.23
N SER A 208 -0.26 -10.29 13.41
CA SER A 208 -1.60 -10.02 13.93
C SER A 208 -2.00 -8.55 13.81
N MET A 209 -1.11 -7.66 13.34
CA MET A 209 -1.39 -6.24 13.16
C MET A 209 -2.20 -5.99 11.89
N ARG A 210 -3.47 -6.39 11.96
CA ARG A 210 -4.46 -6.31 10.88
C ARG A 210 -5.67 -5.51 11.35
N PHE A 211 -6.43 -4.97 10.41
CA PHE A 211 -7.66 -4.24 10.68
C PHE A 211 -8.68 -4.42 9.56
N ASP A 212 -9.96 -4.31 9.92
CA ASP A 212 -11.05 -4.37 8.94
C ASP A 212 -11.34 -2.99 8.37
N VAL A 213 -11.48 -2.91 7.05
CA VAL A 213 -11.89 -1.71 6.31
C VAL A 213 -13.25 -1.97 5.70
N LYS A 214 -14.29 -1.32 6.24
CA LYS A 214 -15.64 -1.43 5.71
C LYS A 214 -15.97 -0.23 4.85
N VAL A 215 -16.27 -0.47 3.58
CA VAL A 215 -16.71 0.55 2.62
C VAL A 215 -18.21 0.45 2.46
N VAL A 216 -18.90 1.55 2.77
CA VAL A 216 -20.37 1.62 2.83
C VAL A 216 -20.91 2.81 2.01
N GLU A 217 -22.21 2.86 1.82
CA GLU A 217 -22.84 4.04 1.24
C GLU A 217 -22.78 5.27 2.22
N PRO A 218 -22.73 6.51 1.71
CA PRO A 218 -22.57 7.70 2.55
C PRO A 218 -23.60 7.83 3.69
N ASN A 219 -24.83 7.39 3.45
CA ASN A 219 -25.88 7.40 4.48
C ASN A 219 -25.69 6.32 5.55
N GLU A 220 -25.11 5.18 5.20
CA GLU A 220 -24.76 4.12 6.16
C GLU A 220 -23.62 4.59 7.06
N LEU A 221 -22.61 5.27 6.49
CA LEU A 221 -21.52 5.86 7.26
C LEU A 221 -22.01 6.89 8.30
N LYS A 222 -22.95 7.77 7.92
CA LYS A 222 -23.55 8.73 8.87
C LYS A 222 -24.25 8.02 10.03
N ARG A 223 -25.00 6.95 9.74
CA ARG A 223 -25.65 6.13 10.78
C ARG A 223 -24.65 5.45 11.70
N TRP A 224 -23.56 4.95 11.12
CA TRP A 224 -22.47 4.34 11.89
C TRP A 224 -21.80 5.36 12.82
N PHE A 225 -21.51 6.58 12.38
CA PHE A 225 -21.00 7.64 13.25
C PHE A 225 -21.92 7.90 14.45
N SER A 226 -23.24 7.97 14.22
CA SER A 226 -24.21 8.16 15.29
C SER A 226 -24.19 6.97 16.29
N LYS A 227 -24.04 5.75 15.80
CA LYS A 227 -23.93 4.54 16.63
C LYS A 227 -22.66 4.56 17.48
N VAL A 228 -21.51 4.91 16.90
CA VAL A 228 -20.23 5.00 17.64
C VAL A 228 -20.30 6.09 18.72
N LYS A 229 -20.94 7.22 18.45
CA LYS A 229 -21.16 8.28 19.44
C LYS A 229 -21.98 7.86 20.66
N GLN A 230 -22.80 6.83 20.54
CA GLN A 230 -23.57 6.26 21.65
C GLN A 230 -22.77 5.27 22.50
N SER A 231 -21.52 4.95 22.11
CA SER A 231 -20.66 4.08 22.92
C SER A 231 -20.37 4.70 24.27
N GLU A 232 -20.45 3.90 25.32
CA GLU A 232 -20.11 4.33 26.69
C GLU A 232 -18.61 4.59 26.86
N LYS A 233 -17.77 3.97 26.01
CA LYS A 233 -16.31 4.08 26.09
C LYS A 233 -15.85 5.42 25.51
N LYS A 234 -14.99 6.12 26.29
CA LYS A 234 -14.34 7.36 25.88
C LYS A 234 -12.83 7.14 25.87
N LEU A 235 -12.14 7.65 24.85
CA LEU A 235 -10.68 7.62 24.80
C LEU A 235 -10.13 8.75 25.68
N THR A 236 -10.05 8.48 26.99
CA THR A 236 -9.45 9.38 27.99
C THR A 236 -7.92 9.21 27.97
N PRO A 237 -7.15 10.14 28.59
CA PRO A 237 -5.70 9.99 28.71
C PRO A 237 -5.26 8.67 29.35
N LEU A 238 -5.95 8.22 30.40
CA LEU A 238 -5.66 6.95 31.08
C LEU A 238 -5.95 5.74 30.20
N VAL A 239 -7.05 5.77 29.44
CA VAL A 239 -7.39 4.70 28.48
C VAL A 239 -6.38 4.66 27.35
N TYR A 240 -5.93 5.82 26.86
CA TYR A 240 -4.90 5.92 25.83
C TYR A 240 -3.56 5.34 26.32
N GLN A 241 -3.11 5.70 27.53
CA GLN A 241 -1.89 5.14 28.13
C GLN A 241 -1.90 3.61 28.23
N LYS A 242 -3.08 3.02 28.53
CA LYS A 242 -3.24 1.56 28.50
C LYS A 242 -3.20 1.01 27.07
N LEU A 243 -3.80 1.72 26.11
CA LEU A 243 -3.86 1.30 24.72
C LEU A 243 -2.47 1.30 24.05
N VAL A 244 -1.57 2.19 24.46
CA VAL A 244 -0.18 2.27 23.95
C VAL A 244 0.67 1.08 24.41
N GLN A 245 0.25 0.34 25.45
CA GLN A 245 0.97 -0.86 25.86
C GLN A 245 0.88 -1.95 24.80
N PRO A 246 1.96 -2.73 24.57
CA PRO A 246 1.97 -3.82 23.61
C PRO A 246 0.84 -4.83 23.87
N SER A 247 0.08 -5.18 22.85
CA SER A 247 -0.93 -6.25 22.92
C SER A 247 -1.10 -6.92 21.56
N ILE A 248 -1.12 -8.24 21.55
CA ILE A 248 -1.30 -9.05 20.33
C ILE A 248 -2.78 -9.36 20.16
N LYS A 249 -3.30 -9.22 18.92
CA LYS A 249 -4.73 -9.46 18.58
C LYS A 249 -5.69 -8.57 19.37
N GLU A 250 -5.34 -7.30 19.53
CA GLU A 250 -6.25 -6.34 20.20
C GLU A 250 -7.61 -6.34 19.52
N PRO A 251 -8.70 -6.52 20.26
CA PRO A 251 -10.05 -6.51 19.70
C PRO A 251 -10.44 -5.13 19.18
N VAL A 252 -11.48 -5.09 18.36
CA VAL A 252 -12.04 -3.83 17.89
C VAL A 252 -12.66 -3.04 19.05
N HIS A 253 -12.27 -1.78 19.17
CA HIS A 253 -12.82 -0.85 20.14
C HIS A 253 -13.42 0.36 19.44
N TYR A 254 -14.52 0.87 20.01
CA TYR A 254 -15.18 2.10 19.57
C TYR A 254 -15.22 3.09 20.72
N TYR A 255 -14.79 4.33 20.47
CA TYR A 255 -14.78 5.39 21.46
C TYR A 255 -15.64 6.56 20.99
N SER A 256 -16.59 6.99 21.83
CA SER A 256 -17.53 8.08 21.53
C SER A 256 -16.91 9.47 21.60
N SER A 257 -15.73 9.60 22.19
CA SER A 257 -14.97 10.84 22.22
C SER A 257 -13.47 10.58 22.32
N VAL A 258 -12.67 11.55 21.88
CA VAL A 258 -11.20 11.49 21.86
C VAL A 258 -10.64 12.66 22.66
N VAL A 259 -9.50 12.47 23.29
CA VAL A 259 -8.73 13.55 23.94
C VAL A 259 -8.48 14.67 22.93
N PRO A 260 -8.80 15.93 23.26
CA PRO A 260 -8.53 17.05 22.37
C PRO A 260 -7.06 17.09 21.93
N ASN A 261 -6.84 17.26 20.63
CA ASN A 261 -5.50 17.35 20.02
C ASN A 261 -4.58 16.14 20.31
N LEU A 262 -5.15 14.94 20.54
CA LEU A 262 -4.36 13.74 20.84
C LEU A 262 -3.26 13.51 19.81
N PHE A 263 -3.59 13.53 18.52
CA PHE A 263 -2.66 13.31 17.42
C PHE A 263 -1.45 14.27 17.46
N SER A 264 -1.72 15.56 17.62
CA SER A 264 -0.64 16.56 17.71
C SER A 264 0.19 16.41 19.00
N ARG A 265 -0.45 16.04 20.11
CA ARG A 265 0.26 15.78 21.39
C ARG A 265 1.23 14.62 21.29
N ILE A 266 0.87 13.54 20.58
CA ILE A 266 1.77 12.40 20.35
C ILE A 266 3.04 12.86 19.65
N ILE A 267 2.90 13.62 18.56
CA ILE A 267 4.03 14.13 17.78
C ILE A 267 4.92 15.05 18.64
N VAL A 268 4.32 16.00 19.32
CA VAL A 268 5.06 16.98 20.16
C VAL A 268 5.79 16.27 21.32
N ASN A 269 5.14 15.32 21.96
CA ASN A 269 5.76 14.56 23.04
C ASN A 269 6.99 13.79 22.56
N TYR A 270 6.89 13.14 21.39
CA TYR A 270 8.03 12.44 20.81
C TYR A 270 9.19 13.40 20.49
N MET A 271 8.91 14.53 19.87
CA MET A 271 9.93 15.55 19.55
C MET A 271 10.64 16.10 20.80
N ARG A 272 9.87 16.34 21.89
CA ARG A 272 10.45 16.78 23.17
C ARG A 272 11.36 15.72 23.79
N THR A 273 10.96 14.45 23.73
CA THR A 273 11.71 13.35 24.31
C THR A 273 13.02 13.09 23.56
N THR A 274 13.02 13.34 22.23
CA THR A 274 14.20 13.12 21.38
C THR A 274 15.06 14.35 21.19
N GLY A 275 14.70 15.50 21.77
CA GLY A 275 15.46 16.77 21.67
C GLY A 275 15.40 17.41 20.28
N ILE A 276 14.48 16.99 19.41
CA ILE A 276 14.28 17.60 18.08
C ILE A 276 13.57 18.94 18.25
N PRO A 277 14.10 20.05 17.70
CA PRO A 277 13.48 21.38 17.86
C PRO A 277 12.07 21.42 17.26
N THR A 278 11.12 22.00 18.00
CA THR A 278 9.71 22.15 17.60
C THR A 278 9.47 23.18 16.48
N GLN A 279 10.51 23.74 15.88
CA GLN A 279 10.44 24.76 14.81
C GLN A 279 9.64 24.35 13.56
N TRP A 280 9.28 23.08 13.44
CA TRP A 280 8.46 22.56 12.34
C TRP A 280 6.96 22.84 12.47
N GLU A 281 6.48 23.30 13.63
CA GLU A 281 5.06 23.57 13.86
C GLU A 281 4.52 24.76 13.03
N HIS A 282 5.37 25.76 12.73
CA HIS A 282 4.93 26.97 12.02
C HIS A 282 4.82 26.81 10.48
N LYS A 283 5.43 25.79 9.89
CA LYS A 283 5.42 25.64 8.42
C LYS A 283 4.27 24.77 7.87
N GLN A 284 3.54 24.06 8.72
CA GLN A 284 2.48 23.11 8.28
C GLN A 284 1.05 23.58 8.59
N SER A 285 0.85 24.81 9.10
CA SER A 285 -0.51 25.35 9.34
C SER A 285 -1.15 26.02 8.12
N HIS A 286 -0.48 26.04 6.97
CA HIS A 286 -0.91 26.72 5.75
C HIS A 286 -1.12 25.82 4.52
N TYR A 287 -1.33 24.49 4.71
CA TYR A 287 -1.71 23.62 3.62
C TYR A 287 -3.04 22.92 3.93
#